data_cfd0fe1cae56998fe22f9d069c08771f
#
_entry.id   cfd0fe1cae56998fe22f9d069c08771f
#
_cell.length_a   1.000
_cell.length_b   1.000
_cell.length_c   1.000
_cell.angle_alpha   90.00
_cell.angle_beta   90.00
_cell.angle_gamma   90.00
#
_symmetry.space_group_name_H-M   'P 1'
#
loop_
_entity.id
_entity.type
_entity.pdbx_description
1 polymer ?
#
loop_
_entity_poly.entity_id
_entity_poly.type
_entity_poly.pdbx_seq_one_letter_code
_entity_poly.pdbx_strand_id
1 'polypeptide(L)' 'MAKKQIDKRAHEEQYVAFLRKRLESANFKANVSPEEYAKTKEKYEKAKFRLKMMKK' A
#
# COMPACT_ATOMS: atom_id res chain seq x y z
N MET A 1 22.39 -15.21 13.29
CA MET A 1 22.06 -14.79 13.11
C MET A 1 21.05 -14.66 12.82
N ALA A 2 20.61 -14.29 12.86
CA ALA A 2 19.59 -14.06 12.81
C ALA A 2 19.09 -13.79 11.69
N LYS A 3 18.61 -13.96 11.23
CA LYS A 3 18.24 -13.66 10.23
C LYS A 3 17.11 -13.15 10.24
N LYS A 4 16.84 -12.33 9.81
CA LYS A 4 15.82 -11.76 9.85
C LYS A 4 14.86 -12.37 9.07
N GLN A 5 13.85 -12.69 9.43
CA GLN A 5 12.93 -13.15 8.70
C GLN A 5 12.04 -12.13 8.30
N ILE A 6 11.71 -11.87 7.14
CA ILE A 6 10.84 -10.87 6.70
C ILE A 6 9.45 -11.32 6.93
N ASP A 7 8.73 -10.68 7.77
CA ASP A 7 7.37 -11.02 8.07
C ASP A 7 6.53 -10.49 6.93
N LYS A 8 5.83 -11.35 6.25
CA LYS A 8 5.00 -10.96 5.13
C LYS A 8 3.94 -9.96 5.52
N ARG A 9 3.37 -10.12 6.69
CA ARG A 9 2.36 -9.19 7.12
C ARG A 9 2.93 -7.80 7.33
N ALA A 10 4.09 -7.72 7.96
CA ALA A 10 4.71 -6.45 8.18
C ALA A 10 5.05 -5.79 6.85
N HIS A 11 5.47 -6.60 5.90
CA HIS A 11 5.81 -6.08 4.59
C HIS A 11 4.58 -5.52 3.91
N GLU A 12 3.47 -6.23 4.01
CA GLU A 12 2.22 -5.78 3.42
C GLU A 12 1.76 -4.49 4.11
N GLU A 13 1.93 -4.42 5.41
CA GLU A 13 1.53 -3.23 6.13
C GLU A 13 2.30 -2.02 5.65
N GLN A 14 3.58 -2.19 5.42
CA GLN A 14 4.40 -1.10 4.94
C GLN A 14 3.98 -0.70 3.54
N TYR A 15 3.64 -1.66 2.73
CA TYR A 15 3.21 -1.39 1.37
C TYR A 15 1.89 -0.60 1.39
N VAL A 16 0.97 -1.03 2.23
CA VAL A 16 -0.31 -0.35 2.34
C VAL A 16 -0.10 1.07 2.84
N ALA A 17 0.75 1.24 3.83
CA ALA A 17 1.01 2.56 4.36
C ALA A 17 1.64 3.46 3.29
N PHE A 18 2.52 2.89 2.51
CA PHE A 18 3.18 3.63 1.45
C PHE A 18 2.15 4.12 0.43
N LEU A 19 1.26 3.25 0.00
CA LEU A 19 0.24 3.61 -0.95
C LEU A 19 -0.72 4.64 -0.37
N ARG A 20 -1.04 4.48 0.90
CA ARG A 20 -1.94 5.39 1.53
C ARG A 20 -1.34 6.80 1.56
N LYS A 21 -0.08 6.90 1.93
CA LYS A 21 0.56 8.18 1.96
C LYS A 21 0.58 8.79 0.59
N ARG A 22 0.84 7.99 -0.41
CA ARG A 22 0.86 8.46 -1.76
C ARG A 22 -0.50 9.03 -2.15
N LEU A 23 -1.56 8.30 -1.84
CA LEU A 23 -2.89 8.74 -2.20
C LEU A 23 -3.32 10.00 -1.45
N GLU A 24 -2.78 10.19 -0.27
CA GLU A 24 -3.11 11.36 0.50
C GLU A 24 -2.29 12.56 0.12
N SER A 25 -1.26 12.36 -0.65
CA SER A 25 -0.38 13.45 -1.01
C SER A 25 -1.01 14.34 -2.07
N ALA A 26 -1.06 15.59 -1.81
CA ALA A 26 -1.64 16.54 -2.75
C ALA A 26 -0.80 16.60 -4.01
N ASN A 27 0.51 16.46 -3.86
CA ASN A 27 1.40 16.49 -4.99
C ASN A 27 1.15 15.32 -5.90
N PHE A 28 0.96 14.16 -5.34
CA PHE A 28 0.73 12.98 -6.12
C PHE A 28 -0.58 13.15 -6.90
N LYS A 29 -1.62 13.62 -6.22
CA LYS A 29 -2.87 13.83 -6.86
C LYS A 29 -2.77 14.83 -7.99
N ALA A 30 -2.02 15.86 -7.79
CA ALA A 30 -1.89 16.91 -8.76
C ALA A 30 -1.04 16.52 -9.95
N ASN A 31 -0.08 15.65 -9.72
CA ASN A 31 0.86 15.28 -10.76
C ASN A 31 0.60 14.01 -11.52
N VAL A 32 -0.32 13.22 -11.09
CA VAL A 32 -0.59 11.98 -11.81
C VAL A 32 -1.90 12.13 -12.53
N SER A 33 -2.07 11.37 -13.57
CA SER A 33 -3.31 11.42 -14.31
C SER A 33 -4.38 10.70 -13.52
N PRO A 34 -5.63 10.96 -13.82
CA PRO A 34 -6.72 10.29 -13.12
C PRO A 34 -6.65 8.78 -13.21
N GLU A 35 -6.16 8.27 -14.32
CA GLU A 35 -6.02 6.85 -14.50
C GLU A 35 -4.98 6.29 -13.57
N GLU A 36 -3.87 6.98 -13.44
CA GLU A 36 -2.81 6.54 -12.57
C GLU A 36 -3.27 6.55 -11.13
N TYR A 37 -3.98 7.60 -10.78
CA TYR A 37 -4.48 7.72 -9.42
C TYR A 37 -5.43 6.56 -9.12
N ALA A 38 -6.31 6.27 -10.05
CA ALA A 38 -7.27 5.19 -9.87
C ALA A 38 -6.57 3.85 -9.73
N LYS A 39 -5.52 3.63 -10.50
CA LYS A 39 -4.79 2.40 -10.40
C LYS A 39 -4.11 2.27 -9.05
N THR A 40 -3.53 3.34 -8.58
CA THR A 40 -2.87 3.32 -7.29
C THR A 40 -3.87 3.05 -6.20
N LYS A 41 -5.04 3.68 -6.30
CA LYS A 41 -6.06 3.49 -5.32
C LYS A 41 -6.54 2.04 -5.31
N GLU A 42 -6.65 1.45 -6.48
CA GLU A 42 -7.07 0.07 -6.60
C GLU A 42 -6.06 -0.85 -5.93
N LYS A 43 -4.79 -0.60 -6.13
CA LYS A 43 -3.74 -1.39 -5.52
C LYS A 43 -3.81 -1.25 -4.00
N TYR A 44 -4.06 -0.05 -3.54
CA TYR A 44 -4.17 0.19 -2.11
C TYR A 44 -5.33 -0.60 -1.52
N GLU A 45 -6.48 -0.57 -2.19
CA GLU A 45 -7.64 -1.28 -1.70
C GLU A 45 -7.40 -2.77 -1.66
N LYS A 46 -6.77 -3.29 -2.70
CA LYS A 46 -6.49 -4.71 -2.75
C LYS A 46 -5.50 -5.11 -1.68
N ALA A 47 -4.47 -4.32 -1.49
CA ALA A 47 -3.46 -4.62 -0.50
C ALA A 47 -4.06 -4.55 0.89
N LYS A 48 -4.93 -3.58 1.10
CA LYS A 48 -5.58 -3.42 2.37
C LYS A 48 -6.46 -4.63 2.67
N PHE A 49 -7.18 -5.08 1.68
CA PHE A 49 -8.05 -6.23 1.84
C PHE A 49 -7.22 -7.47 2.13
N ARG A 50 -6.12 -7.64 1.43
CA ARG A 50 -5.25 -8.78 1.65
C ARG A 50 -4.70 -8.78 3.06
N LEU A 51 -4.30 -7.61 3.53
CA LEU A 51 -3.76 -7.48 4.86
C LEU A 51 -4.83 -7.85 5.89
N LYS A 52 -6.05 -7.42 5.64
CA LYS A 52 -7.12 -7.73 6.53
C LYS A 52 -7.34 -9.23 6.61
N MET A 53 -7.20 -9.93 5.50
CA MET A 53 -7.39 -11.35 5.50
C MET A 53 -6.24 -12.07 6.22
N MET A 54 -5.08 -11.49 6.17
CA MET A 54 -3.95 -12.07 6.83
C MET A 54 -4.04 -11.98 8.31
N LYS A 55 -4.75 -10.93 8.81
CA LYS A 55 -4.78 -10.73 10.15
C LYS A 55 -5.71 -11.67 10.70
N LYS A 56 -5.62 -12.46 11.27
CA LYS A 56 -6.55 -13.28 11.74
C LYS A 56 -6.43 -13.52 12.94
#